data_6d14fa9a84309c2a8d514879bb26da87
#
_entry.id   6d14fa9a84309c2a8d514879bb26da87
#
_cell.length_a   1.000
_cell.length_b   1.000
_cell.length_c   1.000
_cell.angle_alpha   90.00
_cell.angle_beta   90.00
_cell.angle_gamma   90.00
#
_symmetry.space_group_name_H-M   'P 1'
#
loop_
_entity.id
_entity.type
_entity.pdbx_description
1 polymer ?
#
loop_
_entity_poly.entity_id
_entity_poly.type
_entity_poly.pdbx_seq_one_letter_code
_entity_poly.pdbx_strand_id
1 'polypeptide(L)'
;MKGGSGKKIFYLGRVMKMDRIRFLFKKALTPITIMVIPHEDLKTLNLKVPFVGILLSFLLLTVGAVQTYRLFVDGLKYPSLVHKVDFYTERFSEWNSTVTALKETERDFRKIFSFKSKDKVLDTIETSYSGDIDIQNLMGEIQKTVERVDEIKDYLRIQKDLYMATPKGYPVEGNISSPYGKRDNPISGERTFHSGVDISATPGMPIRGTADGAVSYSGWTQSSGNVVLVEHGCGFTTAYAHNRSNAVKVGQRVKRGETVGYIGSSGKSTGPHVHYEVWEKGKRINPSKLLQGRS
;
A
#
# COMPACT_ATOMS: atom_id res chain seq x y z
N MET A 1 -29.98 -65.23 0.43
CA MET A 1 -29.82 -64.98 1.86
C MET A 1 -28.57 -64.14 2.08
N LYS A 2 -28.68 -62.85 2.35
CA LYS A 2 -27.74 -61.97 3.09
C LYS A 2 -28.18 -60.51 2.87
N GLY A 3 -28.86 -59.99 3.81
CA GLY A 3 -29.15 -58.60 3.81
C GLY A 3 -29.64 -58.21 5.19
N GLY A 4 -28.97 -57.36 5.90
CA GLY A 4 -29.61 -56.80 7.09
C GLY A 4 -28.74 -56.47 8.29
N SER A 5 -27.45 -56.11 8.09
CA SER A 5 -26.64 -55.71 9.26
C SER A 5 -26.16 -54.23 9.26
N GLY A 6 -26.20 -53.53 8.13
CA GLY A 6 -25.62 -52.18 8.04
C GLY A 6 -26.52 -51.04 8.54
N LYS A 7 -27.83 -51.20 8.55
CA LYS A 7 -28.76 -50.11 8.92
C LYS A 7 -28.94 -49.93 10.44
N LYS A 8 -28.81 -50.99 11.24
CA LYS A 8 -28.97 -50.89 12.71
C LYS A 8 -27.83 -50.15 13.41
N ILE A 9 -26.60 -50.27 12.93
CA ILE A 9 -25.42 -49.62 13.51
C ILE A 9 -25.46 -48.09 13.29
N PHE A 10 -25.97 -47.64 12.15
CA PHE A 10 -26.10 -46.20 11.86
C PHE A 10 -27.20 -45.50 12.71
N TYR A 11 -28.28 -46.19 13.02
CA TYR A 11 -29.33 -45.65 13.89
C TYR A 11 -28.89 -45.58 15.35
N LEU A 12 -28.15 -46.55 15.87
CA LEU A 12 -27.64 -46.52 17.26
C LEU A 12 -26.66 -45.39 17.49
N GLY A 13 -25.75 -45.11 16.51
CA GLY A 13 -24.81 -44.01 16.63
C GLY A 13 -25.46 -42.61 16.62
N ARG A 14 -26.59 -42.46 15.92
CA ARG A 14 -27.36 -41.22 15.85
C ARG A 14 -28.19 -40.97 17.10
N VAL A 15 -28.75 -42.01 17.69
CA VAL A 15 -29.49 -41.94 18.96
C VAL A 15 -28.57 -41.63 20.13
N MET A 16 -27.41 -42.30 20.20
CA MET A 16 -26.40 -41.98 21.25
C MET A 16 -25.84 -40.52 21.12
N LYS A 17 -25.74 -39.97 19.92
CA LYS A 17 -25.35 -38.58 19.72
C LYS A 17 -26.44 -37.60 20.19
N MET A 18 -27.72 -37.91 19.95
CA MET A 18 -28.86 -37.08 20.39
C MET A 18 -29.03 -37.12 21.90
N ASP A 19 -28.86 -38.23 22.55
CA ASP A 19 -28.99 -38.34 24.03
C ASP A 19 -27.83 -37.60 24.75
N ARG A 20 -26.61 -37.62 24.21
CA ARG A 20 -25.50 -36.81 24.69
C ARG A 20 -25.76 -35.32 24.52
N ILE A 21 -26.38 -34.91 23.41
CA ILE A 21 -26.74 -33.52 23.15
C ILE A 21 -27.86 -33.08 24.12
N ARG A 22 -28.88 -33.90 24.32
CA ARG A 22 -29.99 -33.63 25.29
C ARG A 22 -29.44 -33.56 26.72
N PHE A 23 -28.54 -34.43 27.11
CA PHE A 23 -27.89 -34.41 28.42
C PHE A 23 -27.07 -33.13 28.61
N LEU A 24 -26.30 -32.71 27.63
CA LEU A 24 -25.52 -31.46 27.66
C LEU A 24 -26.46 -30.23 27.75
N PHE A 25 -27.55 -30.20 26.98
CA PHE A 25 -28.58 -29.14 27.07
C PHE A 25 -29.24 -29.09 28.45
N LYS A 26 -29.59 -30.22 29.02
CA LYS A 26 -30.20 -30.28 30.36
C LYS A 26 -29.24 -29.81 31.45
N LYS A 27 -27.94 -30.14 31.34
CA LYS A 27 -26.90 -29.69 32.24
C LYS A 27 -26.54 -28.21 32.05
N ALA A 28 -26.63 -27.69 30.84
CA ALA A 28 -26.40 -26.28 30.53
C ALA A 28 -27.53 -25.35 31.06
N LEU A 29 -28.76 -25.87 31.20
CA LEU A 29 -29.91 -25.15 31.74
C LEU A 29 -30.01 -25.23 33.28
N THR A 30 -29.14 -26.01 33.96
CA THR A 30 -29.16 -26.04 35.43
C THR A 30 -28.66 -24.68 35.98
N PRO A 31 -29.44 -24.06 36.86
CA PRO A 31 -29.05 -22.80 37.46
C PRO A 31 -27.91 -22.99 38.47
N ILE A 32 -26.91 -22.17 38.37
CA ILE A 32 -25.87 -22.01 39.39
C ILE A 32 -26.35 -20.95 40.36
N THR A 33 -26.34 -21.26 41.66
CA THR A 33 -26.69 -20.31 42.71
C THR A 33 -25.43 -19.61 43.17
N ILE A 34 -25.31 -18.34 42.91
CA ILE A 34 -24.22 -17.49 43.43
C ILE A 34 -24.74 -16.84 44.70
N MET A 35 -24.15 -17.15 45.85
CA MET A 35 -24.50 -16.57 47.14
C MET A 35 -23.52 -15.47 47.47
N VAL A 36 -23.99 -14.22 47.48
CA VAL A 36 -23.19 -13.08 47.93
C VAL A 36 -23.47 -12.82 49.38
N ILE A 37 -22.47 -13.04 50.24
CA ILE A 37 -22.55 -12.83 51.69
C ILE A 37 -21.86 -11.50 51.99
N PRO A 38 -22.56 -10.42 52.26
CA PRO A 38 -21.95 -9.17 52.66
C PRO A 38 -21.33 -9.27 54.04
N HIS A 39 -20.34 -8.47 54.34
CA HIS A 39 -19.52 -8.54 55.56
C HIS A 39 -20.17 -7.88 56.79
N GLU A 40 -21.28 -7.16 56.59
CA GLU A 40 -22.09 -6.51 57.64
C GLU A 40 -23.56 -6.94 57.50
N ASP A 41 -24.42 -6.67 58.49
CA ASP A 41 -25.80 -7.12 58.73
C ASP A 41 -26.79 -6.98 57.55
N LEU A 42 -26.33 -7.08 56.33
CA LEU A 42 -27.12 -7.04 55.11
C LEU A 42 -27.61 -8.45 54.71
N LYS A 43 -28.84 -8.55 54.25
CA LYS A 43 -29.43 -9.80 53.80
C LYS A 43 -28.60 -10.45 52.66
N THR A 44 -28.36 -11.76 52.80
CA THR A 44 -27.68 -12.57 51.76
C THR A 44 -28.48 -12.53 50.45
N LEU A 45 -27.80 -12.20 49.36
CA LEU A 45 -28.37 -12.19 48.01
C LEU A 45 -28.08 -13.52 47.31
N ASN A 46 -29.13 -14.26 47.01
CA ASN A 46 -29.07 -15.51 46.27
C ASN A 46 -29.46 -15.27 44.79
N LEU A 47 -28.46 -15.20 43.92
CA LEU A 47 -28.67 -15.07 42.47
C LEU A 47 -28.63 -16.45 41.80
N LYS A 48 -29.76 -16.86 41.23
CA LYS A 48 -29.84 -18.08 40.40
C LYS A 48 -29.61 -17.72 38.95
N VAL A 49 -28.41 -18.02 38.39
CA VAL A 49 -28.06 -17.71 37.02
C VAL A 49 -27.91 -19.03 36.24
N PRO A 50 -28.65 -19.22 35.12
CA PRO A 50 -28.45 -20.42 34.29
C PRO A 50 -27.04 -20.43 33.69
N PHE A 51 -26.43 -21.60 33.66
CA PHE A 51 -25.05 -21.76 33.13
C PHE A 51 -24.93 -21.23 31.68
N VAL A 52 -26.00 -21.40 30.88
CA VAL A 52 -26.07 -20.82 29.52
C VAL A 52 -25.97 -19.30 29.55
N GLY A 53 -26.55 -18.62 30.54
CA GLY A 53 -26.45 -17.16 30.70
C GLY A 53 -25.01 -16.70 30.92
N ILE A 54 -24.22 -17.46 31.72
CA ILE A 54 -22.80 -17.17 31.95
C ILE A 54 -21.99 -17.36 30.67
N LEU A 55 -22.25 -18.44 29.91
CA LEU A 55 -21.58 -18.66 28.61
C LEU A 55 -21.93 -17.58 27.59
N LEU A 56 -23.20 -17.16 27.55
CA LEU A 56 -23.64 -16.11 26.62
C LEU A 56 -23.07 -14.74 26.98
N SER A 57 -22.95 -14.41 28.25
CA SER A 57 -22.30 -13.18 28.70
C SER A 57 -20.82 -13.18 28.38
N PHE A 58 -20.14 -14.32 28.54
CA PHE A 58 -18.73 -14.47 28.18
C PHE A 58 -18.52 -14.37 26.67
N LEU A 59 -19.42 -14.95 25.86
CA LEU A 59 -19.41 -14.81 24.41
C LEU A 59 -19.60 -13.35 23.98
N LEU A 60 -20.57 -12.64 24.58
CA LEU A 60 -20.80 -11.22 24.29
C LEU A 60 -19.59 -10.35 24.68
N LEU A 61 -18.95 -10.65 25.81
CA LEU A 61 -17.73 -9.94 26.23
C LEU A 61 -16.57 -10.18 25.25
N THR A 62 -16.38 -11.42 24.79
CA THR A 62 -15.33 -11.73 23.82
C THR A 62 -15.60 -11.07 22.47
N VAL A 63 -16.83 -11.08 21.98
CA VAL A 63 -17.22 -10.39 20.76
C VAL A 63 -17.03 -8.87 20.91
N GLY A 64 -17.43 -8.29 22.03
CA GLY A 64 -17.21 -6.88 22.35
C GLY A 64 -15.71 -6.53 22.37
N ALA A 65 -14.89 -7.34 23.03
CA ALA A 65 -13.44 -7.15 23.07
C ALA A 65 -12.78 -7.23 21.68
N VAL A 66 -13.22 -8.16 20.84
CA VAL A 66 -12.73 -8.27 19.45
C VAL A 66 -13.16 -7.06 18.62
N GLN A 67 -14.37 -6.55 18.78
CA GLN A 67 -14.83 -5.36 18.07
C GLN A 67 -14.08 -4.10 18.51
N THR A 68 -13.90 -3.91 19.84
CA THR A 68 -13.12 -2.77 20.34
C THR A 68 -11.66 -2.85 19.91
N TYR A 69 -11.06 -4.05 19.89
CA TYR A 69 -9.72 -4.26 19.36
C TYR A 69 -9.62 -3.91 17.86
N ARG A 70 -10.61 -4.31 17.05
CA ARG A 70 -10.68 -3.92 15.62
C ARG A 70 -10.77 -2.41 15.45
N LEU A 71 -11.65 -1.75 16.18
CA LEU A 71 -11.78 -0.29 16.14
C LEU A 71 -10.50 0.42 16.59
N PHE A 72 -9.80 -0.12 17.58
CA PHE A 72 -8.51 0.38 18.04
C PHE A 72 -7.42 0.22 16.97
N VAL A 73 -7.33 -0.95 16.35
CA VAL A 73 -6.36 -1.22 15.24
C VAL A 73 -6.67 -0.36 14.03
N ASP A 74 -7.95 -0.18 13.69
CA ASP A 74 -8.34 0.71 12.58
C ASP A 74 -8.07 2.19 12.92
N GLY A 75 -8.24 2.60 14.19
CA GLY A 75 -7.85 3.91 14.68
C GLY A 75 -6.34 4.17 14.60
N LEU A 76 -5.51 3.15 14.76
CA LEU A 76 -4.05 3.26 14.57
C LEU A 76 -3.65 3.44 13.09
N LYS A 77 -4.55 3.11 12.14
CA LYS A 77 -4.33 3.37 10.69
C LYS A 77 -4.66 4.82 10.29
N TYR A 78 -5.42 5.55 11.11
CA TYR A 78 -5.77 6.95 10.88
C TYR A 78 -4.55 7.87 10.67
N PRO A 79 -3.45 7.76 11.46
CA PRO A 79 -2.26 8.57 11.24
C PRO A 79 -1.66 8.40 9.84
N SER A 80 -1.70 7.18 9.29
CA SER A 80 -1.17 6.92 7.94
C SER A 80 -2.02 7.57 6.83
N LEU A 81 -3.34 7.70 7.06
CA LEU A 81 -4.24 8.41 6.15
C LEU A 81 -4.03 9.93 6.23
N VAL A 82 -3.87 10.47 7.42
CA VAL A 82 -3.57 11.90 7.62
C VAL A 82 -2.25 12.25 6.95
N HIS A 83 -1.18 11.47 7.16
CA HIS A 83 0.09 11.69 6.48
C HIS A 83 0.00 11.59 4.95
N LYS A 84 -0.88 10.73 4.42
CA LYS A 84 -1.16 10.69 2.97
C LYS A 84 -1.84 11.97 2.49
N VAL A 85 -2.84 12.45 3.21
CA VAL A 85 -3.54 13.69 2.88
C VAL A 85 -2.58 14.87 2.95
N ASP A 86 -1.77 14.98 4.01
CA ASP A 86 -0.76 16.02 4.15
C ASP A 86 0.28 15.96 3.02
N PHE A 87 0.75 14.77 2.67
CA PHE A 87 1.66 14.57 1.54
C PHE A 87 1.07 15.05 0.20
N TYR A 88 -0.19 14.69 -0.09
CA TYR A 88 -0.83 15.14 -1.32
C TYR A 88 -1.13 16.63 -1.30
N THR A 89 -1.49 17.19 -0.13
CA THR A 89 -1.75 18.63 0.04
C THR A 89 -0.48 19.44 -0.15
N GLU A 90 0.64 19.00 0.42
CA GLU A 90 1.95 19.63 0.24
C GLU A 90 2.40 19.56 -1.22
N ARG A 91 2.24 18.40 -1.88
CA ARG A 91 2.52 18.27 -3.31
C ARG A 91 1.64 19.16 -4.17
N PHE A 92 0.37 19.28 -3.82
CA PHE A 92 -0.55 20.17 -4.53
C PHE A 92 -0.16 21.64 -4.34
N SER A 93 0.31 22.01 -3.16
CA SER A 93 0.86 23.34 -2.86
C SER A 93 2.13 23.62 -3.66
N GLU A 94 3.10 22.69 -3.68
CA GLU A 94 4.30 22.79 -4.53
C GLU A 94 3.96 22.90 -6.01
N TRP A 95 2.93 22.18 -6.43
CA TRP A 95 2.46 22.20 -7.79
C TRP A 95 1.88 23.57 -8.17
N ASN A 96 1.03 24.12 -7.29
CA ASN A 96 0.47 25.45 -7.48
C ASN A 96 1.54 26.53 -7.49
N SER A 97 2.55 26.45 -6.61
CA SER A 97 3.67 27.40 -6.60
C SER A 97 4.49 27.31 -7.91
N THR A 98 4.74 26.10 -8.41
CA THR A 98 5.46 25.88 -9.68
C THR A 98 4.66 26.38 -10.87
N VAL A 99 3.34 26.15 -10.91
CA VAL A 99 2.45 26.69 -11.95
C VAL A 99 2.38 28.21 -11.89
N THR A 100 2.39 28.79 -10.68
CA THR A 100 2.38 30.24 -10.52
C THR A 100 3.70 30.85 -10.99
N ALA A 101 4.85 30.27 -10.61
CA ALA A 101 6.16 30.69 -11.09
C ALA A 101 6.30 30.56 -12.63
N LEU A 102 5.74 29.50 -13.20
CA LEU A 102 5.71 29.30 -14.64
C LEU A 102 4.86 30.37 -15.35
N LYS A 103 3.70 30.73 -14.80
CA LYS A 103 2.86 31.83 -15.30
C LYS A 103 3.55 33.19 -15.21
N GLU A 104 4.31 33.43 -14.13
CA GLU A 104 5.12 34.65 -14.00
C GLU A 104 6.25 34.68 -15.03
N THR A 105 6.97 33.54 -15.19
CA THR A 105 8.01 33.43 -16.23
C THR A 105 7.44 33.58 -17.63
N GLU A 106 6.26 33.02 -17.91
CA GLU A 106 5.55 33.20 -19.17
C GLU A 106 5.17 34.67 -19.39
N ARG A 107 4.67 35.35 -18.35
CA ARG A 107 4.33 36.77 -18.42
C ARG A 107 5.56 37.64 -18.70
N ASP A 108 6.68 37.32 -18.05
CA ASP A 108 7.95 38.04 -18.25
C ASP A 108 8.53 37.72 -19.63
N PHE A 109 8.40 36.47 -20.09
CA PHE A 109 8.79 36.07 -21.46
C PHE A 109 7.92 36.81 -22.50
N ARG A 110 6.60 36.89 -22.32
CA ARG A 110 5.71 37.66 -23.19
C ARG A 110 6.06 39.15 -23.20
N LYS A 111 6.43 39.74 -22.04
CA LYS A 111 6.90 41.14 -22.00
C LYS A 111 8.19 41.30 -22.77
N ILE A 112 9.18 40.44 -22.57
CA ILE A 112 10.48 40.50 -23.25
C ILE A 112 10.30 40.27 -24.74
N PHE A 113 9.47 39.33 -25.17
CA PHE A 113 9.19 39.04 -26.57
C PHE A 113 8.35 40.17 -27.24
N SER A 114 7.37 40.72 -26.53
CA SER A 114 6.58 41.84 -27.07
C SER A 114 7.44 43.11 -27.22
N PHE A 115 8.38 43.38 -26.32
CA PHE A 115 9.27 44.54 -26.44
C PHE A 115 10.41 44.31 -27.46
N LYS A 116 11.11 43.17 -27.44
CA LYS A 116 12.19 42.90 -28.39
C LYS A 116 11.69 42.59 -29.80
N SER A 117 10.50 42.01 -29.96
CA SER A 117 9.92 41.74 -31.27
C SER A 117 9.48 43.03 -31.97
N LYS A 118 8.87 43.96 -31.24
CA LYS A 118 8.47 45.26 -31.83
C LYS A 118 9.68 46.06 -32.32
N ASP A 119 10.70 46.20 -31.45
CA ASP A 119 11.87 47.05 -31.82
C ASP A 119 12.71 46.36 -32.91
N LYS A 120 12.98 45.05 -32.83
CA LYS A 120 13.71 44.34 -33.88
C LYS A 120 12.94 44.20 -35.18
N VAL A 121 11.61 44.05 -35.14
CA VAL A 121 10.78 43.99 -36.37
C VAL A 121 10.69 45.37 -36.98
N LEU A 122 10.61 46.44 -36.19
CA LEU A 122 10.63 47.82 -36.69
C LEU A 122 12.01 48.19 -37.25
N ASP A 123 13.11 47.84 -36.62
CA ASP A 123 14.47 48.05 -37.13
C ASP A 123 14.81 47.24 -38.37
N THR A 124 14.13 46.09 -38.58
CA THR A 124 14.31 45.26 -39.80
C THR A 124 13.44 45.69 -40.94
N ILE A 125 12.41 46.51 -40.67
CA ILE A 125 11.47 47.02 -41.69
C ILE A 125 11.99 48.28 -42.44
N GLU A 126 13.10 48.89 -41.97
CA GLU A 126 13.66 50.07 -42.65
C GLU A 126 14.38 49.80 -43.99
N THR A 127 14.53 48.55 -44.40
CA THR A 127 15.12 48.26 -45.72
C THR A 127 14.31 47.27 -46.54
N SER A 128 13.48 47.78 -47.45
CA SER A 128 13.17 47.14 -48.73
C SER A 128 12.15 46.00 -48.75
N TYR A 129 10.99 46.15 -48.13
CA TYR A 129 9.84 45.33 -48.55
C TYR A 129 8.53 46.14 -48.39
N SER A 130 8.01 46.64 -49.50
CA SER A 130 6.62 47.16 -49.61
C SER A 130 5.64 46.00 -49.74
N GLY A 131 5.61 45.12 -48.75
CA GLY A 131 4.62 44.07 -48.60
C GLY A 131 3.88 44.27 -47.30
N ASP A 132 2.57 44.36 -47.36
CA ASP A 132 1.68 44.42 -46.21
C ASP A 132 1.97 43.22 -45.30
N ILE A 133 2.77 43.44 -44.23
CA ILE A 133 2.97 42.40 -43.24
C ILE A 133 1.70 42.30 -42.43
N ASP A 134 0.95 41.23 -42.63
CA ASP A 134 -0.23 40.91 -41.85
C ASP A 134 0.18 40.59 -40.43
N ILE A 135 0.31 41.64 -39.63
CA ILE A 135 0.68 41.56 -38.19
C ILE A 135 -0.28 40.66 -37.43
N GLN A 136 -1.56 40.60 -37.84
CA GLN A 136 -2.54 39.73 -37.18
C GLN A 136 -2.26 38.25 -37.44
N ASN A 137 -1.88 37.91 -38.69
CA ASN A 137 -1.50 36.56 -39.05
C ASN A 137 -0.21 36.12 -38.33
N LEU A 138 0.79 37.00 -38.27
CA LEU A 138 2.04 36.73 -37.53
C LEU A 138 1.79 36.54 -36.00
N MET A 139 0.93 37.37 -35.41
CA MET A 139 0.53 37.21 -34.00
C MET A 139 -0.22 35.89 -33.81
N GLY A 140 -1.07 35.47 -34.74
CA GLY A 140 -1.74 34.18 -34.70
C GLY A 140 -0.79 32.98 -34.76
N GLU A 141 0.26 33.07 -35.60
CA GLU A 141 1.28 32.02 -35.67
C GLU A 141 2.16 31.94 -34.40
N ILE A 142 2.53 33.11 -33.85
CA ILE A 142 3.23 33.19 -32.58
C ILE A 142 2.41 32.56 -31.45
N GLN A 143 1.12 32.90 -31.36
CA GLN A 143 0.21 32.35 -30.38
C GLN A 143 0.12 30.82 -30.49
N LYS A 144 -0.07 30.28 -31.69
CA LYS A 144 -0.10 28.83 -31.95
C LYS A 144 1.22 28.16 -31.59
N THR A 145 2.35 28.84 -31.80
CA THR A 145 3.65 28.31 -31.46
C THR A 145 3.84 28.25 -29.95
N VAL A 146 3.39 29.26 -29.20
CA VAL A 146 3.40 29.28 -27.72
C VAL A 146 2.54 28.14 -27.17
N GLU A 147 1.34 27.94 -27.70
CA GLU A 147 0.44 26.85 -27.30
C GLU A 147 1.10 25.48 -27.53
N ARG A 148 1.74 25.24 -28.67
CA ARG A 148 2.48 24.00 -28.95
C ARG A 148 3.66 23.78 -27.98
N VAL A 149 4.38 24.84 -27.63
CA VAL A 149 5.48 24.75 -26.66
C VAL A 149 4.96 24.35 -25.28
N ASP A 150 3.81 24.88 -24.87
CA ASP A 150 3.21 24.53 -23.59
C ASP A 150 2.69 23.08 -23.59
N GLU A 151 2.07 22.61 -24.67
CA GLU A 151 1.71 21.19 -24.87
C GLU A 151 2.93 20.25 -24.75
N ILE A 152 4.05 20.63 -25.39
CA ILE A 152 5.30 19.86 -25.31
C ILE A 152 5.85 19.83 -23.89
N LYS A 153 5.83 20.96 -23.17
CA LYS A 153 6.27 21.00 -21.76
C LYS A 153 5.41 20.11 -20.87
N ASP A 154 4.09 20.16 -21.03
CA ASP A 154 3.18 19.32 -20.26
C ASP A 154 3.39 17.83 -20.58
N TYR A 155 3.57 17.49 -21.85
CA TYR A 155 3.93 16.14 -22.25
C TYR A 155 5.24 15.66 -21.60
N LEU A 156 6.30 16.46 -21.67
CA LEU A 156 7.60 16.13 -21.07
C LEU A 156 7.52 15.99 -19.55
N ARG A 157 6.69 16.81 -18.90
CA ARG A 157 6.45 16.72 -17.47
C ARG A 157 5.76 15.42 -17.09
N ILE A 158 4.68 15.04 -17.79
CA ILE A 158 3.98 13.77 -17.60
C ILE A 158 4.94 12.59 -17.80
N GLN A 159 5.76 12.63 -18.84
CA GLN A 159 6.75 11.60 -19.13
C GLN A 159 7.81 11.51 -18.00
N LYS A 160 8.27 12.64 -17.49
CA LYS A 160 9.20 12.71 -16.36
C LYS A 160 8.58 12.11 -15.10
N ASP A 161 7.35 12.51 -14.75
CA ASP A 161 6.66 12.00 -13.56
C ASP A 161 6.43 10.49 -13.66
N LEU A 162 6.03 10.00 -14.82
CA LEU A 162 5.89 8.57 -15.08
C LEU A 162 7.24 7.84 -14.97
N TYR A 163 8.31 8.39 -15.52
CA TYR A 163 9.65 7.81 -15.42
C TYR A 163 10.15 7.73 -13.98
N MET A 164 9.93 8.78 -13.19
CA MET A 164 10.33 8.81 -11.77
C MET A 164 9.50 7.85 -10.90
N ALA A 165 8.22 7.72 -11.20
CA ALA A 165 7.29 6.84 -10.51
C ALA A 165 7.41 5.37 -10.90
N THR A 166 7.94 5.05 -12.08
CA THR A 166 8.06 3.67 -12.56
C THR A 166 9.20 2.95 -11.85
N PRO A 167 8.95 1.86 -11.11
CA PRO A 167 10.02 1.07 -10.49
C PRO A 167 10.98 0.52 -11.53
N LYS A 168 12.29 0.66 -11.30
CA LYS A 168 13.34 0.21 -12.23
C LYS A 168 14.61 -0.18 -11.49
N GLY A 169 15.22 -1.28 -11.93
CA GLY A 169 16.47 -1.80 -11.38
C GLY A 169 16.27 -2.65 -10.13
N TYR A 170 17.37 -3.22 -9.66
CA TYR A 170 17.39 -4.10 -8.50
C TYR A 170 17.34 -3.28 -7.20
N PRO A 171 16.51 -3.68 -6.20
CA PRO A 171 16.51 -3.03 -4.90
C PRO A 171 17.78 -3.32 -4.07
N VAL A 172 18.49 -4.38 -4.41
CA VAL A 172 19.77 -4.76 -3.79
C VAL A 172 20.64 -5.51 -4.80
N GLU A 173 21.95 -5.39 -4.67
CA GLU A 173 22.89 -6.22 -5.41
C GLU A 173 22.85 -7.65 -4.86
N GLY A 174 22.37 -8.60 -5.67
CA GLY A 174 22.18 -9.99 -5.25
C GLY A 174 21.62 -10.86 -6.37
N ASN A 175 21.41 -12.14 -6.06
CA ASN A 175 20.87 -13.11 -6.99
C ASN A 175 19.40 -13.38 -6.73
N ILE A 176 18.60 -13.51 -7.77
CA ILE A 176 17.20 -13.96 -7.63
C ILE A 176 17.21 -15.41 -7.14
N SER A 177 16.83 -15.61 -5.89
CA SER A 177 16.73 -16.94 -5.26
C SER A 177 15.36 -17.59 -5.50
N SER A 178 14.31 -16.78 -5.76
CA SER A 178 13.00 -17.28 -6.12
C SER A 178 12.23 -16.29 -7.01
N PRO A 179 11.77 -16.76 -8.18
CA PRO A 179 11.03 -15.93 -9.12
C PRO A 179 9.56 -15.75 -8.70
N TYR A 180 8.92 -14.76 -9.31
CA TYR A 180 7.48 -14.54 -9.24
C TYR A 180 6.71 -15.67 -9.93
N GLY A 181 5.60 -16.12 -9.34
CA GLY A 181 4.68 -17.06 -9.97
C GLY A 181 4.39 -18.31 -9.13
N LYS A 182 3.86 -19.34 -9.78
CA LYS A 182 3.53 -20.62 -9.13
C LYS A 182 4.81 -21.38 -8.76
N ARG A 183 4.93 -21.78 -7.50
CA ARG A 183 6.05 -22.58 -6.98
C ARG A 183 5.60 -23.47 -5.82
N ASP A 184 6.39 -24.45 -5.44
CA ASP A 184 6.21 -25.13 -4.18
C ASP A 184 6.71 -24.24 -3.05
N ASN A 185 5.93 -24.17 -1.97
CA ASN A 185 6.28 -23.37 -0.79
C ASN A 185 7.51 -23.99 -0.10
N PRO A 186 8.60 -23.25 0.09
CA PRO A 186 9.81 -23.82 0.69
C PRO A 186 9.65 -24.19 2.16
N ILE A 187 8.56 -23.77 2.82
CA ILE A 187 8.27 -24.05 4.23
C ILE A 187 7.25 -25.19 4.38
N SER A 188 6.14 -25.16 3.61
CA SER A 188 5.05 -26.14 3.71
C SER A 188 5.08 -27.25 2.64
N GLY A 189 5.84 -27.07 1.56
CA GLY A 189 5.85 -27.98 0.41
C GLY A 189 4.61 -27.91 -0.48
N GLU A 190 3.60 -27.12 -0.12
CA GLU A 190 2.37 -26.97 -0.88
C GLU A 190 2.56 -26.05 -2.08
N ARG A 191 1.81 -26.32 -3.16
CA ARG A 191 1.78 -25.40 -4.31
C ARG A 191 1.18 -24.06 -3.92
N THR A 192 1.97 -23.00 -4.08
CA THR A 192 1.58 -21.63 -3.75
C THR A 192 1.95 -20.68 -4.87
N PHE A 193 1.39 -19.49 -4.83
CA PHE A 193 1.73 -18.42 -5.75
C PHE A 193 2.64 -17.40 -5.04
N HIS A 194 3.87 -17.23 -5.57
CA HIS A 194 4.81 -16.24 -5.10
C HIS A 194 4.49 -14.88 -5.69
N SER A 195 4.12 -13.94 -4.84
CA SER A 195 3.60 -12.62 -5.22
C SER A 195 4.67 -11.58 -5.58
N GLY A 196 5.95 -11.93 -5.41
CA GLY A 196 7.09 -11.07 -5.68
C GLY A 196 8.28 -11.86 -6.22
N VAL A 197 9.46 -11.28 -6.11
CA VAL A 197 10.74 -11.95 -6.31
C VAL A 197 11.53 -11.91 -5.02
N ASP A 198 12.21 -13.01 -4.70
CA ASP A 198 13.14 -13.05 -3.59
C ASP A 198 14.57 -12.84 -4.12
N ILE A 199 15.28 -11.85 -3.58
CA ILE A 199 16.65 -11.53 -3.96
C ILE A 199 17.54 -11.75 -2.73
N SER A 200 18.36 -12.81 -2.79
CA SER A 200 19.33 -13.14 -1.75
C SER A 200 20.52 -12.20 -1.81
N ALA A 201 20.90 -11.66 -0.65
CA ALA A 201 22.05 -10.79 -0.49
C ALA A 201 22.62 -10.91 0.93
N THR A 202 23.81 -10.34 1.13
CA THR A 202 24.48 -10.36 2.44
C THR A 202 23.64 -9.65 3.51
N PRO A 203 23.45 -10.24 4.71
CA PRO A 203 22.72 -9.61 5.81
C PRO A 203 23.27 -8.20 6.11
N GLY A 204 22.36 -7.24 6.28
CA GLY A 204 22.70 -5.86 6.58
C GLY A 204 23.05 -5.00 5.36
N MET A 205 23.08 -5.55 4.14
CA MET A 205 23.18 -4.72 2.93
C MET A 205 21.99 -3.78 2.79
N PRO A 206 22.18 -2.53 2.30
CA PRO A 206 21.12 -1.58 2.11
C PRO A 206 20.17 -2.03 0.99
N ILE A 207 18.88 -1.99 1.28
CA ILE A 207 17.80 -2.16 0.30
C ILE A 207 17.44 -0.76 -0.20
N ARG A 208 17.47 -0.57 -1.51
CA ARG A 208 17.24 0.74 -2.15
C ARG A 208 15.87 0.82 -2.77
N GLY A 209 15.23 1.99 -2.66
CA GLY A 209 13.99 2.30 -3.36
C GLY A 209 14.18 2.25 -4.87
N THR A 210 13.28 1.57 -5.58
CA THR A 210 13.37 1.37 -7.05
C THR A 210 12.73 2.49 -7.86
N ALA A 211 12.00 3.40 -7.22
CA ALA A 211 11.42 4.60 -7.81
C ALA A 211 11.26 5.70 -6.76
N ASP A 212 11.00 6.93 -7.20
CA ASP A 212 10.65 8.05 -6.33
C ASP A 212 9.25 7.83 -5.75
N GLY A 213 9.01 8.18 -4.47
CA GLY A 213 7.69 8.01 -3.87
C GLY A 213 7.60 8.44 -2.42
N ALA A 214 6.52 8.04 -1.78
CA ALA A 214 6.28 8.25 -0.35
C ALA A 214 6.02 6.91 0.34
N VAL A 215 6.59 6.76 1.53
CA VAL A 215 6.41 5.57 2.36
C VAL A 215 4.98 5.53 2.87
N SER A 216 4.19 4.57 2.41
CA SER A 216 2.81 4.37 2.88
C SER A 216 2.72 3.43 4.08
N TYR A 217 3.70 2.58 4.27
CA TYR A 217 3.81 1.71 5.44
C TYR A 217 5.28 1.42 5.76
N SER A 218 5.61 1.43 7.05
CA SER A 218 6.89 0.97 7.57
C SER A 218 6.65 0.37 8.96
N GLY A 219 6.77 -0.95 9.07
CA GLY A 219 6.41 -1.64 10.31
C GLY A 219 6.65 -3.14 10.22
N TRP A 220 6.06 -3.87 11.17
CA TRP A 220 6.15 -5.32 11.30
C TRP A 220 4.84 -6.01 10.95
N THR A 221 4.93 -7.14 10.24
CA THR A 221 3.82 -8.09 10.06
C THR A 221 4.30 -9.52 10.33
N GLN A 222 3.39 -10.40 10.74
CA GLN A 222 3.75 -11.79 11.06
C GLN A 222 4.31 -12.56 9.85
N SER A 223 3.81 -12.29 8.65
CA SER A 223 4.25 -12.96 7.42
C SER A 223 5.50 -12.33 6.84
N SER A 224 5.52 -11.00 6.70
CA SER A 224 6.57 -10.27 5.98
C SER A 224 7.70 -9.78 6.88
N GLY A 225 7.58 -9.95 8.22
CA GLY A 225 8.51 -9.37 9.16
C GLY A 225 8.52 -7.84 9.08
N ASN A 226 9.69 -7.22 9.18
CA ASN A 226 9.85 -5.81 8.89
C ASN A 226 9.65 -5.57 7.40
N VAL A 227 8.73 -4.67 7.07
CA VAL A 227 8.35 -4.39 5.69
C VAL A 227 8.16 -2.88 5.48
N VAL A 228 8.57 -2.41 4.31
CA VAL A 228 8.34 -1.04 3.84
C VAL A 228 7.51 -1.11 2.57
N LEU A 229 6.45 -0.29 2.51
CA LEU A 229 5.69 -0.04 1.28
C LEU A 229 5.92 1.40 0.85
N VAL A 230 6.16 1.59 -0.45
CA VAL A 230 6.36 2.91 -1.06
C VAL A 230 5.35 3.09 -2.19
N GLU A 231 4.58 4.17 -2.12
CA GLU A 231 3.69 4.60 -3.20
C GLU A 231 4.42 5.59 -4.09
N HIS A 232 4.50 5.29 -5.39
CA HIS A 232 5.29 6.06 -6.34
C HIS A 232 4.46 7.05 -7.19
N GLY A 233 3.13 7.00 -7.07
CA GLY A 233 2.24 7.69 -8.00
C GLY A 233 2.07 6.89 -9.31
N CYS A 234 1.33 7.44 -10.26
CA CYS A 234 1.03 6.79 -11.56
C CYS A 234 0.50 5.34 -11.42
N GLY A 235 -0.02 4.97 -10.26
CA GLY A 235 -0.54 3.63 -9.96
C GLY A 235 0.50 2.59 -9.54
N PHE A 236 1.75 2.97 -9.32
CA PHE A 236 2.80 2.06 -8.86
C PHE A 236 2.97 2.08 -7.33
N THR A 237 3.15 0.89 -6.77
CA THR A 237 3.53 0.69 -5.37
C THR A 237 4.55 -0.43 -5.30
N THR A 238 5.54 -0.31 -4.41
CA THR A 238 6.52 -1.38 -4.15
C THR A 238 6.53 -1.78 -2.68
N ALA A 239 6.86 -3.05 -2.42
CA ALA A 239 7.08 -3.56 -1.07
C ALA A 239 8.46 -4.21 -0.96
N TYR A 240 9.09 -3.99 0.19
CA TYR A 240 10.39 -4.53 0.57
C TYR A 240 10.23 -5.21 1.91
N ALA A 241 10.18 -6.56 1.92
CA ALA A 241 9.89 -7.36 3.10
C ALA A 241 11.09 -8.20 3.56
N HIS A 242 10.94 -8.83 4.73
CA HIS A 242 11.95 -9.59 5.45
C HIS A 242 13.17 -8.78 5.89
N ASN A 243 13.00 -7.44 6.00
CA ASN A 243 14.08 -6.55 6.39
C ASN A 243 14.60 -6.88 7.79
N ARG A 244 15.90 -6.71 8.01
CA ARG A 244 16.47 -6.68 9.36
C ARG A 244 15.93 -5.49 10.16
N SER A 245 15.88 -4.34 9.50
CA SER A 245 15.29 -3.10 10.02
C SER A 245 14.87 -2.19 8.87
N ASN A 246 13.86 -1.37 9.11
CA ASN A 246 13.44 -0.34 8.18
C ASN A 246 14.24 0.94 8.43
N ALA A 247 14.69 1.62 7.37
CA ALA A 247 15.46 2.85 7.42
C ALA A 247 14.59 4.11 7.30
N VAL A 248 13.31 3.94 6.96
CA VAL A 248 12.37 5.02 6.65
C VAL A 248 11.09 4.91 7.46
N LYS A 249 10.38 6.03 7.62
CA LYS A 249 9.12 6.13 8.36
C LYS A 249 7.96 6.45 7.43
N VAL A 250 6.74 6.09 7.85
CA VAL A 250 5.51 6.43 7.13
C VAL A 250 5.43 7.94 6.89
N GLY A 251 5.06 8.34 5.67
CA GLY A 251 5.01 9.73 5.21
C GLY A 251 6.33 10.28 4.68
N GLN A 252 7.46 9.60 4.91
CA GLN A 252 8.76 10.04 4.39
C GLN A 252 8.78 9.92 2.87
N ARG A 253 9.29 10.96 2.19
CA ARG A 253 9.61 10.90 0.75
C ARG A 253 10.91 10.14 0.56
N VAL A 254 10.95 9.29 -0.44
CA VAL A 254 12.13 8.54 -0.85
C VAL A 254 12.38 8.74 -2.33
N LYS A 255 13.65 8.84 -2.71
CA LYS A 255 14.10 8.87 -4.10
C LYS A 255 14.56 7.48 -4.55
N ARG A 256 14.52 7.23 -5.84
CA ARG A 256 15.14 6.04 -6.41
C ARG A 256 16.62 5.96 -5.97
N GLY A 257 17.04 4.79 -5.50
CA GLY A 257 18.40 4.55 -4.97
C GLY A 257 18.58 4.90 -3.50
N GLU A 258 17.62 5.56 -2.86
CA GLU A 258 17.65 5.85 -1.43
C GLU A 258 17.43 4.59 -0.59
N THR A 259 18.11 4.46 0.54
CA THR A 259 18.00 3.29 1.41
C THR A 259 16.68 3.29 2.16
N VAL A 260 15.87 2.24 1.95
CA VAL A 260 14.56 2.05 2.60
C VAL A 260 14.62 1.04 3.74
N GLY A 261 15.62 0.16 3.76
CA GLY A 261 15.81 -0.86 4.79
C GLY A 261 17.13 -1.59 4.61
N TYR A 262 17.31 -2.65 5.38
CA TYR A 262 18.51 -3.48 5.35
C TYR A 262 18.14 -4.96 5.26
N ILE A 263 18.90 -5.73 4.48
CA ILE A 263 18.69 -7.18 4.28
C ILE A 263 18.67 -7.91 5.60
N GLY A 264 17.64 -8.73 5.78
CA GLY A 264 17.44 -9.58 6.94
C GLY A 264 16.76 -10.90 6.59
N SER A 265 16.19 -11.53 7.59
CA SER A 265 15.42 -12.78 7.50
C SER A 265 14.26 -12.74 8.50
N SER A 266 13.58 -11.60 8.62
CA SER A 266 12.51 -11.41 9.59
C SER A 266 11.17 -11.94 9.06
N GLY A 267 10.25 -12.31 9.96
CA GLY A 267 8.97 -12.92 9.61
C GLY A 267 9.09 -14.36 9.11
N LYS A 268 8.25 -14.75 8.14
CA LYS A 268 8.30 -16.09 7.52
C LYS A 268 9.34 -16.10 6.39
N SER A 269 10.59 -16.33 6.74
CA SER A 269 11.73 -16.36 5.82
C SER A 269 12.60 -17.59 6.06
N THR A 270 13.19 -18.13 5.00
CA THR A 270 14.10 -19.28 5.05
C THR A 270 15.57 -18.89 5.12
N GLY A 271 15.90 -17.62 4.97
CA GLY A 271 17.27 -17.12 4.99
C GLY A 271 17.34 -15.63 4.58
N PRO A 272 18.54 -15.03 4.57
CA PRO A 272 18.70 -13.61 4.28
C PRO A 272 18.36 -13.27 2.81
N HIS A 273 17.31 -12.48 2.62
CA HIS A 273 16.87 -11.97 1.32
C HIS A 273 15.93 -10.78 1.49
N VAL A 274 15.67 -10.05 0.44
CA VAL A 274 14.52 -9.16 0.33
C VAL A 274 13.45 -9.81 -0.53
N HIS A 275 12.22 -9.90 -0.01
CA HIS A 275 11.04 -10.20 -0.81
C HIS A 275 10.53 -8.89 -1.40
N TYR A 276 10.61 -8.76 -2.73
CA TYR A 276 10.29 -7.55 -3.46
C TYR A 276 9.04 -7.74 -4.30
N GLU A 277 8.03 -6.91 -4.05
CA GLU A 277 6.78 -6.90 -4.83
C GLU A 277 6.58 -5.56 -5.53
N VAL A 278 5.93 -5.62 -6.70
CA VAL A 278 5.47 -4.44 -7.43
C VAL A 278 3.99 -4.57 -7.73
N TRP A 279 3.25 -3.50 -7.46
CA TRP A 279 1.86 -3.35 -7.87
C TRP A 279 1.76 -2.27 -8.94
N GLU A 280 0.95 -2.52 -9.94
CA GLU A 280 0.52 -1.56 -10.93
C GLU A 280 -1.01 -1.47 -10.89
N LYS A 281 -1.56 -0.29 -10.62
CA LYS A 281 -3.01 -0.04 -10.51
C LYS A 281 -3.70 -1.03 -9.56
N GLY A 282 -3.07 -1.29 -8.41
CA GLY A 282 -3.59 -2.17 -7.36
C GLY A 282 -3.45 -3.67 -7.64
N LYS A 283 -2.82 -4.08 -8.75
CA LYS A 283 -2.57 -5.49 -9.08
C LYS A 283 -1.08 -5.80 -8.96
N ARG A 284 -0.75 -6.94 -8.36
CA ARG A 284 0.64 -7.44 -8.35
C ARG A 284 1.07 -7.83 -9.74
N ILE A 285 2.22 -7.35 -10.15
CA ILE A 285 2.84 -7.68 -11.44
C ILE A 285 4.18 -8.38 -11.23
N ASN A 286 4.66 -9.07 -12.25
CA ASN A 286 5.97 -9.72 -12.19
C ASN A 286 7.10 -8.68 -12.17
N PRO A 287 7.86 -8.54 -11.06
CA PRO A 287 8.91 -7.54 -10.96
C PRO A 287 10.08 -7.77 -11.91
N SER A 288 10.32 -9.01 -12.36
CA SER A 288 11.48 -9.37 -13.19
C SER A 288 11.61 -8.53 -14.46
N LYS A 289 10.48 -8.09 -15.02
CA LYS A 289 10.45 -7.21 -16.20
C LYS A 289 10.97 -5.80 -15.93
N LEU A 290 10.92 -5.37 -14.67
CA LEU A 290 11.33 -4.03 -14.24
C LEU A 290 12.75 -4.03 -13.66
N LEU A 291 13.23 -5.19 -13.17
CA LEU A 291 14.59 -5.37 -12.68
C LEU A 291 15.62 -5.25 -13.82
N GLN A 292 15.34 -5.86 -14.96
CA GLN A 292 16.14 -5.69 -16.18
C GLN A 292 15.70 -4.37 -16.79
N GLY A 293 16.45 -3.29 -16.55
CA GLY A 293 16.17 -2.02 -17.20
C GLY A 293 15.93 -2.25 -18.68
N ARG A 294 14.78 -1.80 -19.22
CA ARG A 294 14.60 -1.76 -20.68
C ARG A 294 15.76 -0.95 -21.24
N SER A 295 16.68 -1.66 -21.88
CA SER A 295 17.74 -1.07 -22.72
C SER A 295 17.12 -0.31 -23.89
#